data_c7bd2b4fdd2bdfbc1e8bcc58254ed524
#
_entry.id   c7bd2b4fdd2bdfbc1e8bcc58254ed524
#
_cell.length_a   1.000
_cell.length_b   1.000
_cell.length_c   1.000
_cell.angle_alpha   90.00
_cell.angle_beta   90.00
_cell.angle_gamma   90.00
#
_symmetry.space_group_name_H-M   'P 1'
#
loop_
_entity.id
_entity.type
_entity.pdbx_description
1 polymer ?
#
loop_
_entity_poly.entity_id
_entity_poly.type
_entity_poly.pdbx_seq_one_letter_code
_entity_poly.pdbx_strand_id
1 'polypeptide(L)'
;MLLDVRTYRCKPGTIKTHLALYAEKGATPQSRNLGQPLAYLTTETGNPNEYVHIWVYDSAADREAKRADLWADPEWIAYTQASAKLGALEAQENKLMVPVDFFPSPR
;
A
#
# COMPACT_ATOMS: atom_id res chain seq x y z
N MET A 1 10.19 9.05 -12.34
CA MET A 1 9.80 8.04 -11.34
C MET A 1 9.25 8.72 -10.11
N LEU A 2 8.14 8.21 -9.62
CA LEU A 2 7.47 8.73 -8.43
C LEU A 2 7.20 7.55 -7.50
N LEU A 3 7.64 7.64 -6.25
CA LEU A 3 7.39 6.61 -5.25
C LEU A 3 6.32 7.07 -4.28
N ASP A 4 5.34 6.21 -4.04
CA ASP A 4 4.26 6.44 -3.06
C ASP A 4 4.59 5.59 -1.83
N VAL A 5 5.15 6.22 -0.80
CA VAL A 5 5.56 5.57 0.44
C VAL A 5 4.41 5.69 1.43
N ARG A 6 3.74 4.58 1.68
CA ARG A 6 2.49 4.56 2.46
C ARG A 6 2.72 3.82 3.77
N THR A 7 2.52 4.53 4.88
CA THR A 7 2.61 3.96 6.22
C THR A 7 1.21 3.81 6.80
N TYR A 8 0.93 2.62 7.29
CA TYR A 8 -0.35 2.27 7.90
C TYR A 8 -0.11 1.86 9.34
N ARG A 9 -1.02 2.25 10.23
CA ARG A 9 -0.99 1.82 11.62
C ARG A 9 -2.27 1.09 11.97
N CYS A 10 -2.11 -0.09 12.57
CA CYS A 10 -3.22 -0.90 13.06
C CYS A 10 -3.39 -0.72 14.56
N LYS A 11 -4.58 -1.01 15.03
CA LYS A 11 -4.83 -1.12 16.47
C LYS A 11 -3.96 -2.24 17.05
N PRO A 12 -3.47 -2.08 18.31
CA PRO A 12 -2.64 -3.11 18.92
C PRO A 12 -3.25 -4.51 18.83
N GLY A 13 -2.42 -5.48 18.41
CA GLY A 13 -2.83 -6.89 18.33
C GLY A 13 -3.58 -7.28 17.05
N THR A 14 -3.79 -6.37 16.11
CA THR A 14 -4.62 -6.64 14.92
C THR A 14 -3.83 -6.76 13.60
N ILE A 15 -2.54 -6.41 13.60
CA ILE A 15 -1.78 -6.32 12.35
C ILE A 15 -1.67 -7.66 11.61
N LYS A 16 -1.49 -8.77 12.32
CA LYS A 16 -1.38 -10.08 11.68
C LYS A 16 -2.66 -10.47 10.96
N THR A 17 -3.81 -10.26 11.60
CA THR A 17 -5.11 -10.54 11.00
C THR A 17 -5.37 -9.63 9.81
N HIS A 18 -5.03 -8.35 9.94
CA HIS A 18 -5.17 -7.38 8.87
C HIS A 18 -4.31 -7.75 7.66
N LEU A 19 -3.03 -8.07 7.87
CA LEU A 19 -2.13 -8.45 6.77
C LEU A 19 -2.52 -9.78 6.13
N ALA A 20 -3.06 -10.73 6.90
CA ALA A 20 -3.60 -11.98 6.34
C ALA A 20 -4.79 -11.70 5.41
N LEU A 21 -5.68 -10.82 5.80
CA LEU A 21 -6.80 -10.39 4.96
C LEU A 21 -6.31 -9.71 3.68
N TYR A 22 -5.32 -8.82 3.80
CA TYR A 22 -4.72 -8.16 2.66
C TYR A 22 -4.08 -9.17 1.69
N ALA A 23 -3.29 -10.09 2.21
CA ALA A 23 -2.63 -11.12 1.39
C ALA A 23 -3.66 -11.98 0.63
N GLU A 24 -4.77 -12.30 1.28
CA GLU A 24 -5.82 -13.12 0.68
C GLU A 24 -6.64 -12.38 -0.36
N LYS A 25 -7.05 -11.13 -0.08
CA LYS A 25 -8.06 -10.43 -0.88
C LYS A 25 -7.59 -9.14 -1.53
N GLY A 26 -6.58 -8.48 -0.97
CA GLY A 26 -6.18 -7.14 -1.42
C GLY A 26 -4.98 -7.11 -2.35
N ALA A 27 -3.99 -7.96 -2.11
CA ALA A 27 -2.70 -7.91 -2.82
C ALA A 27 -2.86 -8.11 -4.33
N THR A 28 -3.65 -9.07 -4.75
CA THR A 28 -3.84 -9.38 -6.17
C THR A 28 -4.53 -8.24 -6.93
N PRO A 29 -5.72 -7.77 -6.53
CA PRO A 29 -6.34 -6.65 -7.25
C PRO A 29 -5.52 -5.36 -7.18
N GLN A 30 -4.84 -5.10 -6.07
CA GLN A 30 -4.00 -3.92 -5.95
C GLN A 30 -2.82 -3.96 -6.92
N SER A 31 -2.09 -5.07 -6.97
CA SER A 31 -0.94 -5.22 -7.88
C SER A 31 -1.37 -5.27 -9.35
N ARG A 32 -2.53 -5.87 -9.63
CA ARG A 32 -3.07 -5.91 -10.99
C ARG A 32 -3.29 -4.50 -11.55
N ASN A 33 -3.74 -3.58 -10.72
CA ASN A 33 -4.04 -2.21 -11.13
C ASN A 33 -2.86 -1.26 -10.98
N LEU A 34 -2.09 -1.36 -9.90
CA LEU A 34 -0.98 -0.43 -9.62
C LEU A 34 0.36 -0.89 -10.17
N GLY A 35 0.49 -2.15 -10.59
CA GLY A 35 1.76 -2.76 -10.92
C GLY A 35 2.39 -3.40 -9.68
N GLN A 36 3.56 -4.03 -9.87
CA GLN A 36 4.27 -4.66 -8.75
C GLN A 36 4.75 -3.62 -7.75
N PRO A 37 4.53 -3.81 -6.46
CA PRO A 37 5.09 -2.90 -5.46
C PRO A 37 6.61 -3.03 -5.41
N LEU A 38 7.27 -1.96 -4.99
CA LEU A 38 8.70 -2.01 -4.71
C LEU A 38 8.98 -2.79 -3.44
N ALA A 39 8.14 -2.63 -2.42
CA ALA A 39 8.32 -3.31 -1.14
C ALA A 39 7.03 -3.37 -0.35
N TYR A 40 6.89 -4.44 0.44
CA TYR A 40 5.95 -4.58 1.56
C TYR A 40 6.80 -4.82 2.80
N LEU A 41 6.71 -3.95 3.78
CA LEU A 41 7.59 -3.96 4.96
C LEU A 41 6.77 -3.97 6.24
N THR A 42 7.23 -4.73 7.22
CA THR A 42 6.73 -4.66 8.59
C THR A 42 7.85 -4.16 9.50
N THR A 43 7.50 -3.73 10.70
CA THR A 43 8.48 -3.19 11.64
C THR A 43 9.25 -4.30 12.33
N GLU A 44 10.58 -4.32 12.17
CA GLU A 44 11.46 -5.19 12.95
C GLU A 44 11.79 -4.56 14.31
N THR A 45 12.14 -3.29 14.30
CA THR A 45 12.39 -2.49 15.51
C THR A 45 11.67 -1.16 15.37
N GLY A 46 10.82 -0.82 16.32
CA GLY A 46 9.96 0.37 16.30
C GLY A 46 8.54 0.01 16.65
N ASN A 47 7.57 0.73 16.08
CA ASN A 47 6.17 0.45 16.36
C ASN A 47 5.72 -0.86 15.68
N PRO A 48 5.38 -1.92 16.45
CA PRO A 48 5.03 -3.22 15.87
C PRO A 48 3.67 -3.21 15.16
N ASN A 49 2.91 -2.15 15.30
CA ASN A 49 1.57 -2.01 14.71
C ASN A 49 1.60 -1.31 13.36
N GLU A 50 2.77 -0.97 12.85
CA GLU A 50 2.93 -0.29 11.56
C GLU A 50 3.44 -1.23 10.48
N TYR A 51 3.01 -0.96 9.23
CA TYR A 51 3.57 -1.56 8.04
C TYR A 51 3.65 -0.51 6.93
N VAL A 52 4.52 -0.77 5.95
CA VAL A 52 4.78 0.17 4.85
C VAL A 52 4.64 -0.54 3.52
N HIS A 53 3.91 0.09 2.60
CA HIS A 53 3.88 -0.30 1.19
C HIS A 53 4.52 0.81 0.36
N ILE A 54 5.34 0.43 -0.61
CA ILE A 54 5.98 1.37 -1.53
C ILE A 54 5.58 1.00 -2.95
N TRP A 55 4.85 1.92 -3.61
CA TRP A 55 4.44 1.78 -5.01
C TRP A 55 5.27 2.68 -5.89
N VAL A 56 5.49 2.29 -7.14
CA VAL A 56 6.31 3.04 -8.09
C VAL A 56 5.48 3.37 -9.32
N TYR A 57 5.48 4.64 -9.69
CA TYR A 57 4.77 5.14 -10.86
C TYR A 57 5.75 5.91 -11.76
N ASP A 58 5.44 5.98 -13.05
CA ASP A 58 6.25 6.77 -13.99
C ASP A 58 6.11 8.27 -13.73
N SER A 59 4.91 8.68 -13.31
CA SER A 59 4.56 10.09 -13.11
C SER A 59 3.34 10.22 -12.21
N ALA A 60 3.00 11.45 -11.83
CA ALA A 60 1.76 11.73 -11.11
C ALA A 60 0.52 11.38 -11.94
N ALA A 61 0.56 11.59 -13.25
CA ALA A 61 -0.54 11.21 -14.14
C ALA A 61 -0.71 9.70 -14.22
N ASP A 62 0.38 8.94 -14.28
CA ASP A 62 0.37 7.48 -14.25
C ASP A 62 -0.26 6.98 -12.94
N ARG A 63 0.13 7.56 -11.81
CA ARG A 63 -0.45 7.23 -10.51
C ARG A 63 -1.96 7.48 -10.48
N GLU A 64 -2.40 8.64 -10.96
CA GLU A 64 -3.82 9.01 -10.97
C GLU A 64 -4.64 8.02 -11.79
N ALA A 65 -4.16 7.66 -12.98
CA ALA A 65 -4.85 6.72 -13.87
C ALA A 65 -4.95 5.33 -13.24
N LYS A 66 -3.86 4.83 -12.69
CA LYS A 66 -3.81 3.49 -12.06
C LYS A 66 -4.69 3.43 -10.82
N ARG A 67 -4.71 4.48 -10.01
CA ARG A 67 -5.58 4.53 -8.83
C ARG A 67 -7.05 4.62 -9.21
N ALA A 68 -7.38 5.29 -10.30
CA ALA A 68 -8.75 5.29 -10.82
C ALA A 68 -9.19 3.88 -11.21
N ASP A 69 -8.33 3.11 -11.89
CA ASP A 69 -8.60 1.73 -12.26
C ASP A 69 -8.77 0.85 -11.01
N LEU A 70 -7.93 1.05 -10.01
CA LEU A 70 -8.01 0.30 -8.75
C LEU A 70 -9.37 0.48 -8.08
N TRP A 71 -9.85 1.72 -7.97
CA TRP A 71 -11.11 2.02 -7.31
C TRP A 71 -12.35 1.68 -8.15
N ALA A 72 -12.15 1.29 -9.42
CA ALA A 72 -13.18 0.73 -10.27
C ALA A 72 -13.20 -0.81 -10.25
N ASP A 73 -12.21 -1.45 -9.62
CA ASP A 73 -12.07 -2.90 -9.55
C ASP A 73 -12.96 -3.48 -8.43
N PRO A 74 -13.94 -4.33 -8.78
CA PRO A 74 -14.86 -4.89 -7.77
C PRO A 74 -14.16 -5.70 -6.67
N GLU A 75 -13.07 -6.39 -7.01
CA GLU A 75 -12.33 -7.19 -6.02
C GLU A 75 -11.60 -6.28 -5.01
N TRP A 76 -11.07 -5.14 -5.48
CA TRP A 76 -10.49 -4.17 -4.57
C TRP A 76 -11.54 -3.55 -3.65
N ILE A 77 -12.70 -3.19 -4.21
CA ILE A 77 -13.82 -2.65 -3.43
C ILE A 77 -14.25 -3.65 -2.36
N ALA A 78 -14.35 -4.94 -2.72
CA ALA A 78 -14.71 -6.01 -1.77
C ALA A 78 -13.68 -6.12 -0.64
N TYR A 79 -12.37 -6.03 -0.97
CA TYR A 79 -11.32 -6.00 0.05
C TYR A 79 -11.48 -4.80 0.98
N THR A 80 -11.69 -3.60 0.45
CA THR A 80 -11.83 -2.39 1.27
C THR A 80 -13.02 -2.48 2.22
N GLN A 81 -14.12 -3.09 1.78
CA GLN A 81 -15.27 -3.34 2.63
C GLN A 81 -14.95 -4.33 3.75
N ALA A 82 -14.24 -5.41 3.43
CA ALA A 82 -13.82 -6.40 4.43
C ALA A 82 -12.84 -5.80 5.43
N SER A 83 -11.90 -4.97 4.97
CA SER A 83 -10.95 -4.25 5.83
C SER A 83 -11.65 -3.28 6.77
N ALA A 84 -12.62 -2.53 6.27
CA ALA A 84 -13.42 -1.62 7.09
C ALA A 84 -14.21 -2.38 8.17
N LYS A 85 -14.77 -3.52 7.82
CA LYS A 85 -15.52 -4.37 8.75
C LYS A 85 -14.61 -4.96 9.83
N LEU A 86 -13.39 -5.35 9.46
CA LEU A 86 -12.40 -5.83 10.42
C LEU A 86 -12.00 -4.73 11.40
N GLY A 87 -11.90 -3.48 10.94
CA GLY A 87 -11.66 -2.33 11.81
C GLY A 87 -10.25 -2.27 12.40
N ALA A 88 -9.26 -2.91 11.80
CA ALA A 88 -7.90 -2.93 12.32
C ALA A 88 -7.14 -1.63 12.07
N LEU A 89 -7.34 -0.99 10.91
CA LEU A 89 -6.64 0.25 10.57
C LEU A 89 -7.13 1.43 11.41
N GLU A 90 -6.21 2.18 12.01
CA GLU A 90 -6.54 3.39 12.76
C GLU A 90 -5.89 4.65 12.19
N ALA A 91 -4.80 4.52 11.42
CA ALA A 91 -4.13 5.66 10.82
C ALA A 91 -3.43 5.27 9.53
N GLN A 92 -3.32 6.24 8.64
CA GLN A 92 -2.62 6.08 7.36
C GLN A 92 -2.01 7.43 6.98
N GLU A 93 -0.79 7.39 6.50
CA GLU A 93 -0.15 8.55 5.89
C GLU A 93 0.66 8.11 4.68
N ASN A 94 0.86 9.02 3.72
CA ASN A 94 1.72 8.72 2.59
C ASN A 94 2.55 9.94 2.20
N LYS A 95 3.67 9.65 1.56
CA LYS A 95 4.57 10.63 0.97
C LYS A 95 4.80 10.25 -0.48
N LEU A 96 4.70 11.23 -1.37
CA LEU A 96 5.14 11.06 -2.75
C LEU A 96 6.57 11.57 -2.82
N MET A 97 7.49 10.68 -3.18
CA MET A 97 8.92 10.96 -3.16
C MET A 97 9.52 10.70 -4.53
N VAL A 98 10.60 11.40 -4.82
CA VAL A 98 11.35 11.22 -6.07
C VAL A 98 12.79 10.80 -5.75
N PRO A 99 13.42 9.97 -6.61
CA PRO A 99 14.82 9.61 -6.42
C PRO A 99 15.72 10.83 -6.51
N VAL A 100 16.83 10.82 -5.77
CA VAL A 100 17.88 11.83 -5.90
C VAL A 100 18.67 11.59 -7.19
N ASP A 101 19.30 12.65 -7.71
CA ASP A 101 20.03 12.56 -9.00
C ASP A 101 21.36 11.80 -8.89
N PHE A 102 21.98 11.82 -7.72
CA PHE A 102 23.36 11.32 -7.55
C PHE A 102 23.43 9.83 -7.20
N PHE A 103 22.31 9.14 -7.15
CA PHE A 103 22.28 7.71 -6.79
C PHE A 103 21.32 6.95 -7.71
N PRO A 104 21.63 5.70 -8.09
CA PRO A 104 20.75 4.93 -8.96
C PRO A 104 19.33 4.79 -8.39
N SER A 105 18.36 4.85 -9.30
CA SER A 105 16.96 4.64 -8.97
C SER A 105 16.73 3.23 -8.43
N PRO A 106 15.79 3.02 -7.49
CA PRO A 106 15.51 1.68 -6.94
C PRO A 106 14.97 0.69 -7.96
N ARG A 107 14.50 1.19 -9.10
CA ARG A 107 13.96 0.32 -10.15
C ARG A 107 14.34 0.81 -11.53
#